data_f09ec981eff7648889c6649e26e9e09e
#
_entry.id   f09ec981eff7648889c6649e26e9e09e
#
_cell.length_a   1.000
_cell.length_b   1.000
_cell.length_c   1.000
_cell.angle_alpha   90.00
_cell.angle_beta   90.00
_cell.angle_gamma   90.00
#
_symmetry.space_group_name_H-M   'P 1'
#
loop_
_entity.id
_entity.type
_entity.pdbx_description
1 polymer ?
#
loop_
_entity_poly.entity_id
_entity_poly.type
_entity_poly.pdbx_seq_one_letter_code
_entity_poly.pdbx_strand_id
1 'polypeptide(L)'
;MIKTARNGPSNAGAAIAAGALALCGLGSGSAMAASLHQTAQQACDALAKAKVPAERIGLRTRGAVVTSATFVKPTAVLPEHCLVKGEITSVDANAEPIRFAAAFPTRWNRKLMQLGGGGWDGFVPDVTGEVLPGFRFSTGPGQPVPLARGYVVLGDNSGHSDAAFGGVSSVSGKPEADFMAWALNEEMLRNFAADHIKKTHDAVAALVSMRYGEAVERSYFQGSSRGGAEAMLAVQRFPADYDGVYALYPAFNWVPLFLKFHEIGRSMRINGGAGWISPAKAQLLHDAAIATCDSLDGARDGLISNVRACRFDPGSLRCPDGADRGDNCLSDAQLATTRLLYSRTLWDISFANGVRSAAAYLPGTAFATSVNSAFGSSPEYSHDFARLGGIHAMGDRFIRGVILRDLNANTLSFDSKKPGRYGARIRQASALLDATNPDVSAFLARGGKFILVHGLADPLPAATATAEYYKAMVRKFGQAKLNKSVRFYTIPGYAHGGGPFDVTFGGPAAFRDNPNAAIGGIPILDALENWVENGVAPGHLVASTATRTRPLCIYPTWPKYKGAGSLDKAASFECAN
;
A
#
# COMPACT_ATOMS: atom_id res chain seq x y z
N MET A 1 -42.32 36.02 -42.19
CA MET A 1 -42.96 37.35 -42.11
C MET A 1 -42.09 38.17 -41.12
N ILE A 2 -41.21 39.05 -41.65
CA ILE A 2 -41.45 40.48 -41.83
C ILE A 2 -41.46 41.18 -40.45
N LYS A 3 -40.66 42.15 -40.05
CA LYS A 3 -39.72 43.17 -40.64
C LYS A 3 -38.99 43.82 -39.42
N THR A 4 -37.71 44.08 -39.46
CA THR A 4 -37.04 45.40 -39.76
C THR A 4 -37.55 46.60 -38.95
N ALA A 5 -36.79 47.53 -38.41
CA ALA A 5 -35.57 48.24 -38.79
C ALA A 5 -35.16 49.19 -37.65
N ARG A 6 -33.87 49.48 -37.43
CA ARG A 6 -33.12 50.72 -37.79
C ARG A 6 -33.54 52.02 -37.06
N ASN A 7 -32.69 52.69 -36.31
CA ASN A 7 -31.74 53.71 -36.70
C ASN A 7 -31.11 54.41 -35.47
N GLY A 8 -29.82 54.71 -35.50
CA GLY A 8 -29.19 55.78 -34.78
C GLY A 8 -29.22 57.10 -35.63
N PRO A 9 -28.33 58.09 -35.51
CA PRO A 9 -27.30 58.44 -34.54
C PRO A 9 -27.35 59.94 -34.10
N SER A 10 -26.40 60.50 -33.33
CA SER A 10 -25.68 61.73 -33.62
C SER A 10 -25.15 62.43 -32.35
N ASN A 11 -23.88 62.57 -32.31
CA ASN A 11 -22.95 63.71 -32.20
C ASN A 11 -23.39 65.05 -31.61
N ALA A 12 -22.49 65.55 -30.76
CA ALA A 12 -21.85 66.85 -30.66
C ALA A 12 -21.59 67.16 -29.19
N GLY A 13 -20.45 67.54 -28.70
CA GLY A 13 -19.36 68.34 -29.21
C GLY A 13 -19.14 69.57 -28.31
N ALA A 14 -17.89 69.91 -28.02
CA ALA A 14 -17.37 71.17 -27.47
C ALA A 14 -17.30 71.27 -25.92
N ALA A 15 -16.22 71.43 -25.27
CA ALA A 15 -14.94 72.17 -25.36
C ALA A 15 -14.80 73.20 -24.25
N ILE A 16 -13.71 73.12 -23.51
CA ILE A 16 -12.85 74.10 -22.91
C ILE A 16 -13.37 75.03 -21.79
N ALA A 17 -12.76 74.87 -20.60
CA ALA A 17 -12.13 76.04 -19.93
C ALA A 17 -11.17 75.61 -18.83
N ALA A 18 -9.95 76.10 -18.93
CA ALA A 18 -8.90 75.97 -17.95
C ALA A 18 -9.10 76.95 -16.80
N GLY A 19 -8.76 76.53 -15.60
CA GLY A 19 -8.68 77.40 -14.43
C GLY A 19 -7.74 76.77 -13.41
N ALA A 20 -6.49 77.27 -13.42
CA ALA A 20 -5.51 76.95 -12.39
C ALA A 20 -5.77 77.76 -11.13
N LEU A 21 -5.74 77.15 -9.97
CA LEU A 21 -5.34 77.82 -8.72
C LEU A 21 -4.76 76.77 -7.74
N ALA A 22 -3.64 77.18 -7.23
CA ALA A 22 -2.67 76.41 -6.46
C ALA A 22 -2.99 76.34 -4.95
N LEU A 23 -2.35 75.33 -4.32
CA LEU A 23 -1.83 75.27 -2.94
C LEU A 23 -2.83 75.14 -1.78
N CYS A 24 -2.81 74.01 -1.14
CA CYS A 24 -2.16 73.78 0.16
C CYS A 24 -2.29 72.35 0.57
N GLY A 25 -1.19 71.74 0.83
CA GLY A 25 -0.99 70.43 1.24
C GLY A 25 -1.54 70.09 2.62
N LEU A 26 -1.94 68.84 2.77
CA LEU A 26 -1.75 68.06 3.96
C LEU A 26 -1.61 66.60 3.47
N GLY A 27 -0.43 66.12 3.60
CA GLY A 27 -0.08 64.75 3.26
C GLY A 27 -0.82 63.76 4.15
N SER A 28 -1.79 63.06 3.57
CA SER A 28 -2.25 61.78 4.07
C SER A 28 -1.45 60.73 3.31
N GLY A 29 -0.30 60.40 3.85
CA GLY A 29 0.45 59.26 3.41
C GLY A 29 -0.41 58.01 3.64
N SER A 30 -1.11 57.59 2.60
CA SER A 30 -1.58 56.22 2.49
C SER A 30 -0.34 55.36 2.48
N ALA A 31 0.06 54.90 3.65
CA ALA A 31 0.93 53.75 3.78
C ALA A 31 0.15 52.59 3.15
N MET A 32 0.30 52.38 1.85
CA MET A 32 0.06 51.10 1.25
C MET A 32 0.96 50.12 2.01
N ALA A 33 0.37 49.37 2.93
CA ALA A 33 1.00 48.22 3.50
C ALA A 33 1.39 47.31 2.32
N ALA A 34 2.63 47.41 1.88
CA ALA A 34 3.24 46.45 1.02
C ALA A 34 3.12 45.13 1.76
N SER A 35 2.18 44.25 1.36
CA SER A 35 2.16 42.87 1.80
C SER A 35 3.52 42.33 1.37
N LEU A 36 4.40 42.10 2.34
CA LEU A 36 5.67 41.46 2.12
C LEU A 36 5.34 40.05 1.62
N HIS A 37 5.37 39.83 0.31
CA HIS A 37 5.33 38.50 -0.26
C HIS A 37 6.54 37.74 0.25
N GLN A 38 6.31 36.86 1.21
CA GLN A 38 7.34 35.99 1.74
C GLN A 38 7.88 35.12 0.60
N THR A 39 9.20 35.04 0.45
CA THR A 39 9.81 34.14 -0.54
C THR A 39 9.51 32.68 -0.17
N ALA A 40 9.56 31.76 -1.14
CA ALA A 40 9.37 30.33 -0.89
C ALA A 40 10.35 29.78 0.17
N GLN A 41 11.60 30.27 0.15
CA GLN A 41 12.60 29.97 1.17
C GLN A 41 12.16 30.46 2.56
N GLN A 42 11.81 31.73 2.71
CA GLN A 42 11.37 32.28 3.99
C GLN A 42 10.14 31.58 4.55
N ALA A 43 9.19 31.22 3.67
CA ALA A 43 8.02 30.44 4.07
C ALA A 43 8.37 29.00 4.49
N CYS A 44 9.44 28.41 3.95
CA CYS A 44 9.99 27.13 4.43
C CYS A 44 10.66 27.30 5.79
N ASP A 45 11.51 28.32 5.94
CA ASP A 45 12.23 28.62 7.19
C ASP A 45 11.26 28.91 8.35
N ALA A 46 10.10 29.50 8.07
CA ALA A 46 9.05 29.75 9.05
C ALA A 46 8.44 28.47 9.64
N LEU A 47 8.53 27.34 8.94
CA LEU A 47 8.11 26.03 9.46
C LEU A 47 9.16 25.42 10.41
N ALA A 48 10.41 25.88 10.38
CA ALA A 48 11.43 25.38 11.28
C ALA A 48 11.00 25.62 12.74
N LYS A 49 10.95 24.55 13.55
CA LYS A 49 10.46 24.59 14.94
C LYS A 49 8.96 24.88 15.11
N ALA A 50 8.15 24.79 14.04
CA ALA A 50 6.70 24.88 14.16
C ALA A 50 6.18 23.78 15.10
N LYS A 51 5.16 24.13 15.87
CA LYS A 51 4.49 23.22 16.81
C LYS A 51 3.03 23.05 16.41
N VAL A 52 2.55 21.82 16.43
CA VAL A 52 1.14 21.50 16.28
C VAL A 52 0.62 21.06 17.65
N PRO A 53 -0.28 21.83 18.27
CA PRO A 53 -0.81 21.46 19.58
C PRO A 53 -1.66 20.19 19.50
N ALA A 54 -1.76 19.45 20.62
CA ALA A 54 -2.44 18.15 20.67
C ALA A 54 -3.91 18.21 20.22
N GLU A 55 -4.57 19.33 20.46
CA GLU A 55 -5.98 19.58 20.14
C GLU A 55 -6.25 19.64 18.62
N ARG A 56 -5.21 19.84 17.83
CA ARG A 56 -5.29 19.83 16.36
C ARG A 56 -5.13 18.42 15.77
N ILE A 57 -4.86 17.43 16.60
CA ILE A 57 -4.67 16.04 16.23
C ILE A 57 -5.81 15.22 16.85
N GLY A 58 -6.63 14.58 16.01
CA GLY A 58 -7.88 13.94 16.42
C GLY A 58 -7.73 12.65 17.26
N LEU A 59 -6.50 12.27 17.62
CA LEU A 59 -6.19 11.15 18.51
C LEU A 59 -5.21 11.57 19.61
N ARG A 60 -5.17 10.80 20.70
CA ARG A 60 -4.35 11.13 21.88
C ARG A 60 -2.86 11.19 21.55
N THR A 61 -2.26 12.35 21.84
CA THR A 61 -0.84 12.65 21.66
C THR A 61 -0.46 13.82 22.57
N ARG A 62 0.82 14.15 22.69
CA ARG A 62 1.29 15.41 23.30
C ARG A 62 1.57 16.51 22.29
N GLY A 63 1.07 16.37 21.04
CA GLY A 63 1.28 17.30 19.95
C GLY A 63 2.43 16.90 19.05
N ALA A 64 2.74 17.76 18.05
CA ALA A 64 3.82 17.51 17.13
C ALA A 64 4.78 18.72 17.06
N VAL A 65 6.03 18.44 16.69
CA VAL A 65 7.07 19.48 16.50
C VAL A 65 7.82 19.19 15.21
N VAL A 66 8.09 20.24 14.45
CA VAL A 66 9.00 20.19 13.31
C VAL A 66 10.44 20.20 13.82
N THR A 67 11.20 19.18 13.46
CA THR A 67 12.61 19.03 13.82
C THR A 67 13.56 19.63 12.79
N SER A 68 13.14 19.68 11.52
CA SER A 68 13.84 20.40 10.45
C SER A 68 12.88 20.81 9.33
N ALA A 69 13.17 21.94 8.69
CA ALA A 69 12.58 22.37 7.45
C ALA A 69 13.70 22.83 6.51
N THR A 70 13.80 22.19 5.37
CA THR A 70 14.87 22.40 4.39
C THR A 70 14.27 22.78 3.05
N PHE A 71 14.64 23.96 2.56
CA PHE A 71 14.26 24.40 1.22
C PHE A 71 15.11 23.66 0.18
N VAL A 72 14.45 22.97 -0.74
CA VAL A 72 15.06 22.17 -1.80
C VAL A 72 14.79 22.86 -3.14
N LYS A 73 15.89 23.18 -3.84
CA LYS A 73 15.82 23.78 -5.19
C LYS A 73 15.25 22.76 -6.20
N PRO A 74 14.64 23.22 -7.30
CA PRO A 74 14.09 22.31 -8.30
C PRO A 74 15.20 21.48 -8.97
N THR A 75 14.86 20.26 -9.35
CA THR A 75 15.65 19.37 -10.19
C THR A 75 14.98 19.18 -11.55
N ALA A 76 15.54 18.32 -12.40
CA ALA A 76 14.92 17.98 -13.68
C ALA A 76 13.56 17.26 -13.52
N VAL A 77 13.31 16.62 -12.36
CA VAL A 77 12.13 15.78 -12.13
C VAL A 77 11.27 16.24 -10.96
N LEU A 78 11.81 17.01 -10.02
CA LEU A 78 11.09 17.52 -8.85
C LEU A 78 11.00 19.05 -8.85
N PRO A 79 9.86 19.61 -8.43
CA PRO A 79 9.71 21.04 -8.27
C PRO A 79 10.47 21.53 -7.04
N GLU A 80 10.64 22.84 -6.97
CA GLU A 80 11.04 23.54 -5.75
C GLU A 80 10.06 23.21 -4.62
N HIS A 81 10.58 22.81 -3.45
CA HIS A 81 9.75 22.41 -2.31
C HIS A 81 10.45 22.60 -0.96
N CYS A 82 9.68 22.59 0.10
CA CYS A 82 10.16 22.55 1.48
C CYS A 82 10.04 21.12 2.01
N LEU A 83 11.16 20.48 2.33
CA LEU A 83 11.18 19.18 2.98
C LEU A 83 11.18 19.38 4.50
N VAL A 84 10.09 18.99 5.12
CA VAL A 84 9.87 19.07 6.57
C VAL A 84 10.04 17.68 7.17
N LYS A 85 10.75 17.59 8.30
CA LYS A 85 10.78 16.42 9.18
C LYS A 85 10.25 16.82 10.54
N GLY A 86 9.58 15.92 11.23
CA GLY A 86 9.00 16.21 12.53
C GLY A 86 8.71 14.95 13.33
N GLU A 87 8.26 15.18 14.55
CA GLU A 87 7.90 14.14 15.51
C GLU A 87 6.54 14.45 16.14
N ILE A 88 5.69 13.42 16.27
CA ILE A 88 4.46 13.46 17.05
C ILE A 88 4.75 12.75 18.37
N THR A 89 4.69 13.49 19.47
CA THR A 89 5.11 12.99 20.78
C THR A 89 4.07 12.04 21.36
N SER A 90 4.48 10.85 21.74
CA SER A 90 3.66 9.84 22.37
C SER A 90 3.20 10.27 23.78
N VAL A 91 2.09 9.70 24.24
CA VAL A 91 1.58 9.93 25.60
C VAL A 91 2.37 9.11 26.63
N ASP A 92 2.65 7.85 26.30
CA ASP A 92 3.53 6.98 27.09
C ASP A 92 4.99 7.45 26.91
N ALA A 93 5.66 7.75 28.03
CA ALA A 93 7.04 8.21 28.02
C ALA A 93 8.05 7.15 27.52
N ASN A 94 7.66 5.88 27.54
CA ASN A 94 8.48 4.76 27.04
C ASN A 94 8.19 4.41 25.57
N ALA A 95 7.22 5.08 24.93
CA ALA A 95 6.93 4.90 23.52
C ALA A 95 7.75 5.88 22.68
N GLU A 96 8.30 5.39 21.56
CA GLU A 96 8.93 6.27 20.59
C GLU A 96 7.92 7.25 20.00
N PRO A 97 8.35 8.46 19.58
CA PRO A 97 7.50 9.37 18.81
C PRO A 97 7.24 8.80 17.42
N ILE A 98 6.12 9.20 16.81
CA ILE A 98 5.93 9.00 15.39
C ILE A 98 6.79 10.03 14.66
N ARG A 99 7.81 9.56 13.93
CA ARG A 99 8.63 10.40 13.06
C ARG A 99 7.98 10.49 11.70
N PHE A 100 7.85 11.69 11.17
CA PHE A 100 7.26 11.92 9.86
C PHE A 100 8.15 12.80 8.99
N ALA A 101 7.94 12.69 7.67
CA ALA A 101 8.39 13.67 6.70
C ALA A 101 7.21 14.16 5.86
N ALA A 102 7.32 15.40 5.37
CA ALA A 102 6.37 15.95 4.41
C ALA A 102 7.10 16.89 3.44
N ALA A 103 6.81 16.77 2.15
CA ALA A 103 7.32 17.62 1.09
C ALA A 103 6.23 18.60 0.66
N PHE A 104 6.50 19.89 0.82
CA PHE A 104 5.58 21.00 0.53
C PHE A 104 6.03 21.73 -0.74
N PRO A 105 5.41 21.52 -1.90
CA PRO A 105 5.81 22.21 -3.14
C PRO A 105 5.54 23.72 -3.05
N THR A 106 6.35 24.55 -3.69
CA THR A 106 6.10 26.00 -3.75
C THR A 106 4.79 26.31 -4.46
N ARG A 107 4.46 25.55 -5.52
CA ARG A 107 3.18 25.61 -6.22
C ARG A 107 2.28 24.47 -5.78
N TRP A 108 1.51 24.70 -4.72
CA TRP A 108 0.61 23.70 -4.19
C TRP A 108 -0.73 23.68 -4.94
N ASN A 109 -1.20 22.47 -5.29
CA ASN A 109 -2.46 22.24 -5.97
C ASN A 109 -3.66 22.02 -5.04
N ARG A 110 -3.52 22.32 -3.73
CA ARG A 110 -4.48 22.15 -2.64
C ARG A 110 -4.78 20.69 -2.30
N LYS A 111 -3.96 19.77 -2.79
CA LYS A 111 -4.08 18.33 -2.55
C LYS A 111 -3.00 17.82 -1.59
N LEU A 112 -3.36 16.75 -0.87
CA LEU A 112 -2.48 16.05 0.04
C LEU A 112 -2.43 14.57 -0.35
N MET A 113 -1.24 13.96 -0.34
CA MET A 113 -1.03 12.54 -0.56
C MET A 113 -0.31 11.94 0.63
N GLN A 114 -0.98 11.03 1.35
CA GLN A 114 -0.34 10.25 2.40
C GLN A 114 0.12 8.90 1.85
N LEU A 115 1.37 8.57 2.18
CA LEU A 115 2.02 7.32 1.81
C LEU A 115 1.94 6.34 2.98
N GLY A 116 1.46 5.14 2.71
CA GLY A 116 1.56 4.03 3.65
C GLY A 116 2.97 3.45 3.67
N GLY A 117 3.29 2.73 4.74
CA GLY A 117 4.55 2.06 4.93
C GLY A 117 4.68 0.70 4.21
N GLY A 118 5.48 -0.19 4.77
CA GLY A 118 5.70 -1.53 4.23
C GLY A 118 6.38 -2.47 5.23
N GLY A 119 6.18 -3.77 5.07
CA GLY A 119 6.74 -4.77 5.99
C GLY A 119 6.18 -4.60 7.40
N TRP A 120 7.05 -4.33 8.34
CA TRP A 120 6.70 -4.00 9.72
C TRP A 120 6.79 -2.49 10.00
N ASP A 121 6.83 -1.66 8.95
CA ASP A 121 7.07 -0.21 9.03
C ASP A 121 8.38 0.16 9.76
N GLY A 122 8.40 1.19 10.60
CA GLY A 122 9.58 1.61 11.36
C GLY A 122 10.53 2.53 10.60
N PHE A 123 10.21 2.92 9.38
CA PHE A 123 10.95 3.86 8.54
C PHE A 123 9.99 4.90 7.96
N VAL A 124 10.50 6.09 7.69
CA VAL A 124 9.73 7.13 6.98
C VAL A 124 9.92 6.92 5.48
N PRO A 125 8.83 6.70 4.71
CA PRO A 125 8.93 6.53 3.25
C PRO A 125 9.46 7.80 2.57
N ASP A 126 10.07 7.62 1.39
CA ASP A 126 10.51 8.75 0.57
C ASP A 126 9.31 9.53 0.03
N VAL A 127 9.07 10.71 0.62
CA VAL A 127 7.97 11.60 0.27
C VAL A 127 8.21 12.38 -1.03
N THR A 128 9.39 12.29 -1.63
CA THR A 128 9.70 12.92 -2.92
C THR A 128 9.40 11.99 -4.10
N GLY A 129 9.49 10.67 -3.88
CA GLY A 129 9.34 9.65 -4.90
C GLY A 129 10.57 9.51 -5.81
N GLU A 130 11.72 10.12 -5.44
CA GLU A 130 12.95 10.11 -6.24
C GLU A 130 13.77 8.84 -6.03
N VAL A 131 13.83 8.34 -4.80
CA VAL A 131 14.80 7.31 -4.37
C VAL A 131 14.26 5.88 -4.44
N LEU A 132 12.95 5.68 -4.34
CA LEU A 132 12.35 4.33 -4.33
C LEU A 132 11.39 4.12 -5.51
N PRO A 133 11.91 3.69 -6.68
CA PRO A 133 11.07 3.41 -7.85
C PRO A 133 9.94 2.41 -7.61
N GLY A 134 10.09 1.49 -6.65
CA GLY A 134 9.09 0.48 -6.30
C GLY A 134 7.76 1.04 -5.77
N PHE A 135 7.74 2.28 -5.27
CA PHE A 135 6.51 2.98 -4.86
C PHE A 135 5.91 3.84 -5.98
N ARG A 136 6.50 3.83 -7.18
CA ARG A 136 6.00 4.57 -8.35
C ARG A 136 4.79 3.96 -9.05
N PHE A 137 4.25 2.85 -8.55
CA PHE A 137 3.12 2.14 -9.17
C PHE A 137 1.84 2.95 -9.28
N SER A 138 1.81 4.11 -8.66
CA SER A 138 0.64 4.96 -8.64
C SER A 138 0.46 5.79 -9.90
N THR A 139 1.53 5.98 -10.68
CA THR A 139 1.48 6.83 -11.88
C THR A 139 1.73 6.02 -13.14
N GLY A 140 1.06 6.37 -14.23
CA GLY A 140 1.30 5.75 -15.52
C GLY A 140 2.74 5.97 -16.01
N PRO A 141 3.20 5.22 -17.02
CA PRO A 141 4.54 5.39 -17.58
C PRO A 141 4.80 6.84 -18.00
N GLY A 142 5.92 7.42 -17.53
CA GLY A 142 6.31 8.78 -17.83
C GLY A 142 5.48 9.88 -17.14
N GLN A 143 4.53 9.51 -16.29
CA GLN A 143 3.74 10.47 -15.53
C GLN A 143 4.52 10.98 -14.30
N PRO A 144 4.38 12.28 -13.95
CA PRO A 144 5.07 12.84 -12.81
C PRO A 144 4.56 12.25 -11.48
N VAL A 145 5.47 12.16 -10.50
CA VAL A 145 5.15 11.77 -9.12
C VAL A 145 4.24 12.80 -8.44
N PRO A 146 3.51 12.45 -7.35
CA PRO A 146 2.57 13.37 -6.71
C PRO A 146 3.17 14.74 -6.35
N LEU A 147 4.39 14.80 -5.80
CA LEU A 147 5.06 16.06 -5.51
C LEU A 147 5.25 16.93 -6.75
N ALA A 148 5.63 16.33 -7.89
CA ALA A 148 5.78 17.04 -9.16
C ALA A 148 4.43 17.49 -9.77
N ARG A 149 3.31 16.89 -9.33
CA ARG A 149 1.95 17.36 -9.65
C ARG A 149 1.47 18.46 -8.72
N GLY A 150 2.25 18.87 -7.73
CA GLY A 150 1.91 19.90 -6.77
C GLY A 150 1.21 19.44 -5.50
N TYR A 151 1.21 18.14 -5.19
CA TYR A 151 0.72 17.64 -3.91
C TYR A 151 1.68 17.97 -2.77
N VAL A 152 1.15 18.24 -1.58
CA VAL A 152 1.89 17.96 -0.35
C VAL A 152 1.90 16.45 -0.15
N VAL A 153 3.09 15.87 -0.06
CA VAL A 153 3.27 14.43 0.12
C VAL A 153 3.83 14.16 1.50
N LEU A 154 3.27 13.21 2.23
CA LEU A 154 3.68 12.87 3.59
C LEU A 154 3.75 11.37 3.83
N GLY A 155 4.52 10.99 4.85
CA GLY A 155 4.62 9.63 5.36
C GLY A 155 5.31 9.61 6.72
N ASP A 156 5.21 8.51 7.42
CA ASP A 156 5.73 8.35 8.77
C ASP A 156 6.28 6.94 9.05
N ASN A 157 6.89 6.74 10.22
CA ASN A 157 7.47 5.47 10.66
C ASN A 157 6.54 4.62 11.53
N SER A 158 5.25 4.94 11.59
CA SER A 158 4.23 4.30 12.44
C SER A 158 4.58 4.21 13.94
N GLY A 159 5.49 5.06 14.43
CA GLY A 159 5.79 5.21 15.86
C GLY A 159 6.81 4.24 16.43
N HIS A 160 7.68 3.68 15.59
CA HIS A 160 8.86 2.91 16.00
C HIS A 160 9.97 2.98 14.94
N SER A 161 11.17 2.50 15.27
CA SER A 161 12.37 2.74 14.46
C SER A 161 13.20 1.48 14.23
N ASP A 162 12.58 0.35 13.95
CA ASP A 162 13.29 -0.92 13.90
C ASP A 162 13.21 -1.69 12.62
N ALA A 163 12.48 -1.18 11.62
CA ALA A 163 12.37 -1.95 10.41
C ALA A 163 13.48 -1.66 9.42
N ALA A 164 14.14 -2.70 9.04
CA ALA A 164 14.73 -2.77 7.73
C ALA A 164 13.59 -2.96 6.73
N PHE A 165 13.55 -2.18 5.68
CA PHE A 165 12.70 -2.43 4.53
C PHE A 165 12.91 -3.88 4.05
N GLY A 166 11.83 -4.66 3.94
CA GLY A 166 11.88 -6.07 3.57
C GLY A 166 12.20 -7.04 4.71
N GLY A 167 12.22 -6.59 5.96
CA GLY A 167 12.33 -7.49 7.11
C GLY A 167 13.72 -8.07 7.34
N VAL A 168 14.75 -7.45 6.80
CA VAL A 168 16.14 -7.86 7.02
C VAL A 168 16.70 -7.06 8.18
N SER A 169 16.87 -7.68 9.34
CA SER A 169 17.44 -7.07 10.54
C SER A 169 18.88 -6.51 10.32
N SER A 170 19.55 -6.94 9.27
CA SER A 170 20.89 -6.48 8.91
C SER A 170 21.05 -4.99 8.62
N VAL A 171 19.94 -4.26 8.38
CA VAL A 171 19.99 -2.81 8.11
C VAL A 171 19.92 -1.98 9.39
N SER A 172 19.23 -2.47 10.43
CA SER A 172 19.14 -1.77 11.72
C SER A 172 20.36 -2.00 12.62
N GLY A 173 21.18 -3.00 12.32
CA GLY A 173 22.27 -3.44 13.20
C GLY A 173 21.79 -4.06 14.52
N LYS A 174 20.48 -4.22 14.73
CA LYS A 174 19.91 -4.84 15.92
C LYS A 174 19.87 -6.37 15.80
N PRO A 175 20.04 -7.10 16.91
CA PRO A 175 19.80 -8.53 16.92
C PRO A 175 18.39 -8.89 16.47
N GLU A 176 18.22 -10.01 15.76
CA GLU A 176 16.91 -10.50 15.30
C GLU A 176 15.92 -10.67 16.48
N ALA A 177 16.40 -11.05 17.66
CA ALA A 177 15.58 -11.17 18.86
C ALA A 177 14.89 -9.85 19.25
N ASP A 178 15.52 -8.71 18.98
CA ASP A 178 15.01 -7.39 19.38
C ASP A 178 14.10 -6.77 18.30
N PHE A 179 13.98 -7.40 17.14
CA PHE A 179 13.26 -6.85 16.00
C PHE A 179 11.80 -6.46 16.34
N MET A 180 11.12 -7.22 17.19
CA MET A 180 9.74 -6.98 17.62
C MET A 180 9.62 -6.33 19.00
N ALA A 181 10.70 -5.80 19.58
CA ALA A 181 10.69 -5.23 20.94
C ALA A 181 9.69 -4.07 21.07
N TRP A 182 9.53 -3.26 20.03
CA TRP A 182 8.55 -2.18 19.98
C TRP A 182 7.11 -2.66 20.20
N ALA A 183 6.76 -3.86 19.73
CA ALA A 183 5.41 -4.42 19.87
C ALA A 183 5.05 -4.79 21.32
N LEU A 184 6.02 -4.81 22.23
CA LEU A 184 5.80 -4.98 23.67
C LEU A 184 5.26 -3.71 24.34
N ASN A 185 5.36 -2.54 23.68
CA ASN A 185 4.72 -1.30 24.13
C ASN A 185 3.35 -1.16 23.48
N GLU A 186 2.30 -0.97 24.27
CA GLU A 186 0.92 -0.92 23.77
C GLU A 186 0.61 0.36 22.97
N GLU A 187 1.27 1.50 23.23
CA GLU A 187 1.08 2.71 22.42
C GLU A 187 1.77 2.58 21.08
N MET A 188 3.00 2.05 21.05
CA MET A 188 3.70 1.79 19.80
C MET A 188 2.93 0.78 18.94
N LEU A 189 2.37 -0.27 19.55
CA LEU A 189 1.54 -1.24 18.85
C LEU A 189 0.24 -0.61 18.30
N ARG A 190 -0.41 0.31 19.03
CA ARG A 190 -1.58 1.05 18.53
C ARG A 190 -1.20 2.01 17.40
N ASN A 191 -0.07 2.71 17.55
CA ASN A 191 0.45 3.57 16.49
C ASN A 191 0.69 2.74 15.23
N PHE A 192 1.45 1.65 15.31
CA PHE A 192 1.64 0.72 14.19
C PHE A 192 0.32 0.21 13.62
N ALA A 193 -0.66 -0.11 14.45
CA ALA A 193 -1.92 -0.67 13.99
C ALA A 193 -2.71 0.30 13.08
N ALA A 194 -2.90 1.55 13.49
CA ALA A 194 -3.69 2.52 12.74
C ALA A 194 -3.54 3.98 13.20
N ASP A 195 -3.19 4.24 14.48
CA ASP A 195 -3.29 5.60 15.04
C ASP A 195 -2.35 6.58 14.32
N HIS A 196 -1.19 6.10 13.82
CA HIS A 196 -0.24 6.90 13.06
C HIS A 196 -0.88 7.54 11.82
N ILE A 197 -1.79 6.83 11.14
CA ILE A 197 -2.47 7.30 9.92
C ILE A 197 -3.13 8.66 10.17
N LYS A 198 -3.99 8.71 11.19
CA LYS A 198 -4.72 9.93 11.55
C LYS A 198 -3.81 10.98 12.19
N LYS A 199 -2.93 10.55 13.09
CA LYS A 199 -2.04 11.49 13.80
C LYS A 199 -1.16 12.26 12.81
N THR A 200 -0.57 11.57 11.84
CA THR A 200 0.30 12.19 10.84
C THR A 200 -0.49 13.03 9.84
N HIS A 201 -1.66 12.55 9.38
CA HIS A 201 -2.56 13.32 8.54
C HIS A 201 -2.88 14.69 9.17
N ASP A 202 -3.38 14.68 10.40
CA ASP A 202 -3.83 15.90 11.08
C ASP A 202 -2.66 16.85 11.38
N ALA A 203 -1.51 16.30 11.82
CA ALA A 203 -0.32 17.10 12.08
C ALA A 203 0.16 17.84 10.81
N VAL A 204 0.21 17.13 9.67
CA VAL A 204 0.65 17.74 8.41
C VAL A 204 -0.42 18.66 7.83
N ALA A 205 -1.71 18.36 7.96
CA ALA A 205 -2.78 19.27 7.55
C ALA A 205 -2.74 20.60 8.32
N ALA A 206 -2.36 20.58 9.61
CA ALA A 206 -2.12 21.81 10.37
C ALA A 206 -0.90 22.57 9.84
N LEU A 207 0.20 21.88 9.48
CA LEU A 207 1.38 22.51 8.87
C LEU A 207 1.06 23.08 7.47
N VAL A 208 0.19 22.44 6.68
CA VAL A 208 -0.34 22.96 5.40
C VAL A 208 -1.00 24.32 5.63
N SER A 209 -1.89 24.41 6.63
CA SER A 209 -2.56 25.67 6.95
C SER A 209 -1.58 26.77 7.40
N MET A 210 -0.52 26.39 8.14
CA MET A 210 0.53 27.33 8.54
C MET A 210 1.36 27.84 7.35
N ARG A 211 1.63 26.96 6.38
CA ARG A 211 2.48 27.29 5.22
C ARG A 211 1.76 28.09 4.15
N TYR A 212 0.52 27.69 3.82
CA TYR A 212 -0.20 28.25 2.67
C TYR A 212 -1.35 29.18 3.07
N GLY A 213 -1.70 29.24 4.36
CA GLY A 213 -2.87 30.01 4.82
C GLY A 213 -4.21 29.42 4.41
N GLU A 214 -4.22 28.23 3.82
CA GLU A 214 -5.39 27.55 3.29
C GLU A 214 -5.48 26.13 3.80
N ALA A 215 -6.71 25.56 3.80
CA ALA A 215 -6.93 24.17 4.15
C ALA A 215 -6.74 23.25 2.94
N VAL A 216 -6.47 21.98 3.24
CA VAL A 216 -6.45 20.91 2.22
C VAL A 216 -7.85 20.77 1.61
N GLU A 217 -7.93 20.76 0.28
CA GLU A 217 -9.19 20.58 -0.45
C GLU A 217 -9.49 19.11 -0.73
N ARG A 218 -8.45 18.35 -1.09
CA ARG A 218 -8.56 16.92 -1.37
C ARG A 218 -7.42 16.15 -0.71
N SER A 219 -7.77 15.06 -0.07
CA SER A 219 -6.79 14.14 0.53
C SER A 219 -6.85 12.78 -0.14
N TYR A 220 -5.67 12.25 -0.44
CA TYR A 220 -5.49 10.92 -1.01
C TYR A 220 -4.62 10.06 -0.11
N PHE A 221 -4.86 8.76 -0.12
CA PHE A 221 -4.00 7.77 0.53
C PHE A 221 -3.57 6.71 -0.47
N GLN A 222 -2.28 6.41 -0.50
CA GLN A 222 -1.75 5.28 -1.27
C GLN A 222 -0.95 4.35 -0.39
N GLY A 223 -1.08 3.03 -0.65
CA GLY A 223 -0.23 2.07 0.03
C GLY A 223 -0.24 0.70 -0.61
N SER A 224 0.85 -0.03 -0.38
CA SER A 224 1.05 -1.40 -0.84
C SER A 224 1.39 -2.31 0.33
N SER A 225 1.04 -3.60 0.27
CA SER A 225 1.38 -4.55 1.33
C SER A 225 0.83 -4.12 2.70
N ARG A 226 1.70 -3.84 3.68
CA ARG A 226 1.30 -3.21 4.95
C ARG A 226 0.63 -1.86 4.70
N GLY A 227 1.24 -0.98 3.89
CA GLY A 227 0.63 0.29 3.51
C GLY A 227 -0.71 0.12 2.79
N GLY A 228 -0.93 -0.98 2.07
CA GLY A 228 -2.23 -1.36 1.51
C GLY A 228 -3.27 -1.68 2.60
N ALA A 229 -2.84 -2.32 3.71
CA ALA A 229 -3.70 -2.49 4.89
C ALA A 229 -4.04 -1.15 5.54
N GLU A 230 -3.07 -0.23 5.63
CA GLU A 230 -3.26 1.13 6.13
C GLU A 230 -4.25 1.92 5.25
N ALA A 231 -4.14 1.80 3.93
CA ALA A 231 -5.13 2.36 3.01
C ALA A 231 -6.55 1.84 3.28
N MET A 232 -6.70 0.54 3.58
CA MET A 232 -7.98 -0.03 3.98
C MET A 232 -8.44 0.46 5.35
N LEU A 233 -7.51 0.63 6.32
CA LEU A 233 -7.81 1.22 7.63
C LEU A 233 -8.23 2.68 7.51
N ALA A 234 -7.60 3.46 6.63
CA ALA A 234 -7.98 4.84 6.32
C ALA A 234 -9.46 4.92 5.88
N VAL A 235 -9.87 4.05 4.94
CA VAL A 235 -11.27 3.96 4.49
C VAL A 235 -12.23 3.53 5.61
N GLN A 236 -11.81 2.60 6.48
CA GLN A 236 -12.68 2.00 7.50
C GLN A 236 -12.75 2.82 8.79
N ARG A 237 -11.62 3.40 9.24
CA ARG A 237 -11.52 4.05 10.56
C ARG A 237 -11.48 5.57 10.48
N PHE A 238 -11.00 6.12 9.35
CA PHE A 238 -10.83 7.56 9.16
C PHE A 238 -11.51 8.05 7.86
N PRO A 239 -12.77 7.66 7.61
CA PRO A 239 -13.46 7.93 6.35
C PRO A 239 -13.65 9.42 6.06
N ALA A 240 -13.56 10.28 7.08
CA ALA A 240 -13.69 11.73 6.92
C ALA A 240 -12.44 12.39 6.34
N ASP A 241 -11.29 11.74 6.43
CA ASP A 241 -10.00 12.36 6.15
C ASP A 241 -9.56 12.20 4.68
N TYR A 242 -10.16 11.27 3.90
CA TYR A 242 -9.70 10.96 2.54
C TYR A 242 -10.82 10.96 1.52
N ASP A 243 -10.55 11.53 0.33
CA ASP A 243 -11.45 11.55 -0.84
C ASP A 243 -11.18 10.41 -1.80
N GLY A 244 -9.91 10.07 -1.98
CA GLY A 244 -9.45 8.99 -2.85
C GLY A 244 -8.42 8.08 -2.16
N VAL A 245 -8.63 6.78 -2.25
CA VAL A 245 -7.73 5.79 -1.63
C VAL A 245 -7.44 4.67 -2.61
N TYR A 246 -6.19 4.22 -2.68
CA TYR A 246 -5.90 2.95 -3.34
C TYR A 246 -4.97 2.07 -2.52
N ALA A 247 -5.28 0.77 -2.56
CA ALA A 247 -4.55 -0.28 -1.85
C ALA A 247 -4.07 -1.33 -2.84
N LEU A 248 -2.75 -1.54 -2.88
CA LEU A 248 -2.10 -2.55 -3.71
C LEU A 248 -1.75 -3.76 -2.84
N TYR A 249 -2.13 -4.96 -3.28
CA TYR A 249 -1.85 -6.23 -2.59
C TYR A 249 -1.86 -6.12 -1.05
N PRO A 250 -2.99 -5.67 -0.45
CA PRO A 250 -3.05 -5.31 0.95
C PRO A 250 -2.93 -6.52 1.88
N ALA A 251 -2.04 -6.43 2.87
CA ALA A 251 -1.93 -7.39 3.96
C ALA A 251 -2.94 -7.08 5.09
N PHE A 252 -4.22 -6.95 4.75
CA PHE A 252 -5.25 -6.33 5.58
C PHE A 252 -5.84 -7.23 6.68
N ASN A 253 -5.80 -8.54 6.51
CA ASN A 253 -6.24 -9.54 7.49
C ASN A 253 -5.02 -10.04 8.29
N TRP A 254 -4.37 -9.14 8.99
CA TRP A 254 -3.05 -9.28 9.57
C TRP A 254 -2.92 -10.52 10.48
N VAL A 255 -3.85 -10.64 11.43
CA VAL A 255 -3.78 -11.74 12.40
C VAL A 255 -4.03 -13.10 11.76
N PRO A 256 -5.11 -13.37 11.03
CA PRO A 256 -5.28 -14.67 10.37
C PRO A 256 -4.19 -14.95 9.32
N LEU A 257 -3.64 -13.94 8.65
CA LEU A 257 -2.52 -14.10 7.72
C LEU A 257 -1.27 -14.65 8.42
N PHE A 258 -0.83 -14.00 9.50
CA PHE A 258 0.39 -14.42 10.20
C PHE A 258 0.21 -15.70 11.02
N LEU A 259 -0.99 -15.98 11.51
CA LEU A 259 -1.28 -17.30 12.07
C LEU A 259 -1.19 -18.41 10.99
N LYS A 260 -1.68 -18.16 9.78
CA LYS A 260 -1.51 -19.11 8.65
C LYS A 260 -0.03 -19.25 8.28
N PHE A 261 0.72 -18.16 8.23
CA PHE A 261 2.16 -18.18 7.97
C PHE A 261 2.90 -19.05 8.99
N HIS A 262 2.55 -18.87 10.26
CA HIS A 262 3.10 -19.68 11.34
C HIS A 262 2.74 -21.18 11.17
N GLU A 263 1.48 -21.53 10.87
CA GLU A 263 1.05 -22.92 10.64
C GLU A 263 1.81 -23.58 9.46
N ILE A 264 1.99 -22.84 8.36
CA ILE A 264 2.79 -23.32 7.21
C ILE A 264 4.24 -23.51 7.65
N GLY A 265 4.83 -22.51 8.31
CA GLY A 265 6.21 -22.56 8.78
C GLY A 265 6.47 -23.68 9.79
N ARG A 266 5.51 -23.87 10.70
CA ARG A 266 5.54 -24.95 11.69
C ARG A 266 5.49 -26.33 10.99
N SER A 267 4.57 -26.51 10.02
CA SER A 267 4.46 -27.75 9.23
C SER A 267 5.77 -28.11 8.52
N MET A 268 6.50 -27.11 8.06
CA MET A 268 7.80 -27.32 7.41
C MET A 268 8.90 -27.78 8.37
N ARG A 269 8.84 -27.47 9.67
CA ARG A 269 9.97 -27.58 10.60
C ARG A 269 9.79 -28.52 11.77
N ILE A 270 8.57 -28.96 12.05
CA ILE A 270 8.36 -30.06 12.99
C ILE A 270 8.84 -31.40 12.39
N ASN A 271 8.99 -32.40 13.21
CA ASN A 271 9.40 -33.74 12.81
C ASN A 271 10.72 -33.76 12.00
N GLY A 272 11.71 -33.00 12.49
CA GLY A 272 13.02 -32.93 11.84
C GLY A 272 13.04 -32.25 10.48
N GLY A 273 12.04 -31.40 10.18
CA GLY A 273 12.00 -30.69 8.91
C GLY A 273 11.42 -31.46 7.73
N ALA A 274 10.79 -32.59 7.97
CA ALA A 274 10.29 -33.49 6.91
C ALA A 274 9.30 -32.80 5.94
N GLY A 275 8.58 -31.77 6.40
CA GLY A 275 7.63 -31.01 5.58
C GLY A 275 8.24 -29.81 4.83
N TRP A 276 9.55 -29.59 4.94
CA TRP A 276 10.19 -28.44 4.31
C TRP A 276 10.21 -28.57 2.77
N ILE A 277 9.82 -27.49 2.12
CA ILE A 277 9.83 -27.35 0.66
C ILE A 277 11.08 -26.55 0.28
N SER A 278 12.07 -27.20 -0.33
CA SER A 278 13.29 -26.57 -0.82
C SER A 278 12.96 -25.54 -1.93
N PRO A 279 13.86 -24.58 -2.23
CA PRO A 279 13.68 -23.68 -3.37
C PRO A 279 13.43 -24.42 -4.69
N ALA A 280 14.11 -25.55 -4.93
CA ALA A 280 13.90 -26.37 -6.12
C ALA A 280 12.49 -26.98 -6.15
N LYS A 281 11.98 -27.47 -5.03
CA LYS A 281 10.61 -28.01 -4.92
C LYS A 281 9.55 -26.91 -4.99
N ALA A 282 9.85 -25.69 -4.54
CA ALA A 282 8.98 -24.54 -4.74
C ALA A 282 8.88 -24.18 -6.23
N GLN A 283 9.98 -24.26 -6.97
CA GLN A 283 9.99 -24.07 -8.42
C GLN A 283 9.22 -25.21 -9.13
N LEU A 284 9.42 -26.46 -8.73
CA LEU A 284 8.67 -27.60 -9.26
C LEU A 284 7.16 -27.40 -9.12
N LEU A 285 6.67 -26.94 -7.96
CA LEU A 285 5.27 -26.62 -7.73
C LEU A 285 4.76 -25.53 -8.66
N HIS A 286 5.54 -24.46 -8.84
CA HIS A 286 5.21 -23.36 -9.73
C HIS A 286 5.11 -23.81 -11.19
N ASP A 287 6.14 -24.51 -11.69
CA ASP A 287 6.21 -24.96 -13.08
C ASP A 287 5.08 -25.93 -13.42
N ALA A 288 4.76 -26.85 -12.50
CA ALA A 288 3.66 -27.78 -12.70
C ALA A 288 2.30 -27.08 -12.73
N ALA A 289 2.10 -26.04 -11.92
CA ALA A 289 0.88 -25.24 -11.96
C ALA A 289 0.76 -24.44 -13.27
N ILE A 290 1.86 -23.83 -13.75
CA ILE A 290 1.90 -23.14 -15.05
C ILE A 290 1.64 -24.15 -16.18
N ALA A 291 2.32 -25.28 -16.22
CA ALA A 291 2.12 -26.31 -17.25
C ALA A 291 0.65 -26.79 -17.32
N THR A 292 -0.02 -26.88 -16.18
CA THR A 292 -1.43 -27.31 -16.10
C THR A 292 -2.42 -26.22 -16.53
N CYS A 293 -2.15 -24.94 -16.24
CA CYS A 293 -3.19 -23.91 -16.23
C CYS A 293 -2.94 -22.72 -17.17
N ASP A 294 -1.72 -22.52 -17.67
CA ASP A 294 -1.35 -21.38 -18.51
C ASP A 294 -2.29 -21.23 -19.71
N SER A 295 -2.55 -22.32 -20.44
CA SER A 295 -3.38 -22.29 -21.65
C SER A 295 -4.88 -22.03 -21.44
N LEU A 296 -5.35 -21.95 -20.19
CA LEU A 296 -6.78 -21.84 -19.89
C LEU A 296 -7.40 -20.46 -20.23
N ASP A 297 -6.58 -19.49 -20.51
CA ASP A 297 -7.00 -18.16 -20.99
C ASP A 297 -6.84 -18.00 -22.51
N GLY A 298 -6.45 -19.07 -23.22
CA GLY A 298 -6.22 -19.09 -24.66
C GLY A 298 -4.79 -18.71 -25.07
N ALA A 299 -3.92 -18.33 -24.12
CA ALA A 299 -2.52 -18.02 -24.33
C ALA A 299 -1.61 -19.09 -23.71
N ARG A 300 -0.37 -19.16 -24.18
CA ARG A 300 0.74 -19.86 -23.51
C ARG A 300 1.85 -18.84 -23.33
N ASP A 301 1.76 -18.05 -22.28
CA ASP A 301 2.62 -16.90 -22.03
C ASP A 301 3.25 -16.87 -20.64
N GLY A 302 3.13 -17.98 -19.91
CA GLY A 302 3.64 -18.16 -18.55
C GLY A 302 2.76 -17.55 -17.47
N LEU A 303 1.51 -17.15 -17.80
CA LEU A 303 0.59 -16.48 -16.88
C LEU A 303 -0.73 -17.24 -16.73
N ILE A 304 -1.17 -17.49 -15.52
CA ILE A 304 -2.50 -18.04 -15.27
C ILE A 304 -3.48 -16.88 -15.09
N SER A 305 -4.16 -16.48 -16.17
CA SER A 305 -5.16 -15.40 -16.09
C SER A 305 -6.52 -15.94 -15.66
N ASN A 306 -6.92 -17.12 -16.15
CA ASN A 306 -8.16 -17.80 -15.76
C ASN A 306 -7.95 -18.72 -14.54
N VAL A 307 -7.61 -18.15 -13.41
CA VAL A 307 -7.37 -18.90 -12.16
C VAL A 307 -8.59 -19.69 -11.68
N ARG A 308 -9.80 -19.35 -12.12
CA ARG A 308 -11.03 -20.06 -11.74
C ARG A 308 -11.17 -21.40 -12.43
N ALA A 309 -10.65 -21.53 -13.65
CA ALA A 309 -10.66 -22.80 -14.40
C ALA A 309 -9.52 -23.72 -14.01
N CYS A 310 -8.47 -23.19 -13.36
CA CYS A 310 -7.30 -23.97 -12.96
C CYS A 310 -7.66 -25.07 -11.94
N ARG A 311 -7.29 -26.32 -12.23
CA ARG A 311 -7.55 -27.51 -11.40
C ARG A 311 -6.25 -28.24 -11.08
N PHE A 312 -5.18 -27.47 -10.85
CA PHE A 312 -3.89 -28.04 -10.45
C PHE A 312 -4.03 -28.78 -9.10
N ASP A 313 -3.60 -30.07 -9.09
CA ASP A 313 -3.50 -30.90 -7.89
C ASP A 313 -2.02 -31.17 -7.58
N PRO A 314 -1.47 -30.63 -6.47
CA PRO A 314 -0.11 -30.94 -6.05
C PRO A 314 0.15 -32.43 -5.80
N GLY A 315 -0.88 -33.22 -5.58
CA GLY A 315 -0.79 -34.67 -5.43
C GLY A 315 -0.19 -35.39 -6.64
N SER A 316 -0.28 -34.78 -7.84
CA SER A 316 0.36 -35.28 -9.06
C SER A 316 1.89 -35.30 -8.98
N LEU A 317 2.48 -34.53 -8.04
CA LEU A 317 3.93 -34.46 -7.81
C LEU A 317 4.40 -35.42 -6.69
N ARG A 318 3.53 -36.30 -6.19
CA ARG A 318 3.89 -37.23 -5.10
C ARG A 318 5.01 -38.17 -5.51
N CYS A 319 6.02 -38.34 -4.66
CA CYS A 319 7.06 -39.34 -4.84
C CYS A 319 6.46 -40.75 -4.82
N PRO A 320 7.02 -41.73 -5.51
CA PRO A 320 6.42 -43.08 -5.72
C PRO A 320 5.95 -43.76 -4.44
N ASP A 321 6.71 -43.72 -3.36
CA ASP A 321 6.38 -44.34 -2.08
C ASP A 321 6.04 -43.33 -0.98
N GLY A 322 5.90 -42.04 -1.35
CA GLY A 322 5.67 -40.92 -0.41
C GLY A 322 6.88 -40.52 0.42
N ALA A 323 8.02 -41.20 0.26
CA ALA A 323 9.29 -40.78 0.86
C ALA A 323 9.97 -39.68 0.05
N ASP A 324 10.83 -38.85 0.66
CA ASP A 324 11.60 -37.87 -0.05
C ASP A 324 12.62 -38.51 -0.99
N ARG A 325 12.51 -38.28 -2.29
CA ARG A 325 13.37 -38.83 -3.35
C ARG A 325 14.12 -37.75 -4.12
N GLY A 326 14.39 -36.60 -3.49
CA GLY A 326 15.07 -35.44 -4.11
C GLY A 326 14.11 -34.42 -4.70
N ASP A 327 14.62 -33.54 -5.58
CA ASP A 327 13.93 -32.29 -5.96
C ASP A 327 12.81 -32.45 -7.00
N ASN A 328 12.66 -33.64 -7.62
CA ASN A 328 11.71 -33.87 -8.72
C ASN A 328 10.32 -34.36 -8.26
N CYS A 329 10.10 -34.52 -6.98
CA CYS A 329 8.82 -34.95 -6.43
C CYS A 329 8.66 -34.45 -4.98
N LEU A 330 7.45 -34.61 -4.43
CA LEU A 330 7.10 -34.22 -3.07
C LEU A 330 6.82 -35.44 -2.21
N SER A 331 7.42 -35.50 -1.02
CA SER A 331 7.07 -36.51 -0.01
C SER A 331 5.67 -36.28 0.55
N ASP A 332 5.10 -37.27 1.27
CA ASP A 332 3.80 -37.12 1.94
C ASP A 332 3.80 -35.96 2.96
N ALA A 333 4.91 -35.74 3.67
CA ALA A 333 5.05 -34.64 4.61
C ALA A 333 5.07 -33.27 3.88
N GLN A 334 5.75 -33.17 2.75
CA GLN A 334 5.78 -31.96 1.92
C GLN A 334 4.42 -31.70 1.27
N LEU A 335 3.71 -32.74 0.84
CA LEU A 335 2.32 -32.62 0.36
C LEU A 335 1.38 -32.13 1.45
N ALA A 336 1.58 -32.53 2.71
CA ALA A 336 0.79 -32.01 3.83
C ALA A 336 1.01 -30.50 3.99
N THR A 337 2.27 -30.02 3.91
CA THR A 337 2.56 -28.58 3.90
C THR A 337 1.93 -27.87 2.70
N THR A 338 2.02 -28.46 1.50
CA THR A 338 1.43 -27.91 0.28
C THR A 338 -0.10 -27.78 0.38
N ARG A 339 -0.77 -28.72 1.03
CA ARG A 339 -2.22 -28.63 1.31
C ARG A 339 -2.56 -27.42 2.17
N LEU A 340 -1.72 -27.03 3.13
CA LEU A 340 -1.95 -25.79 3.91
C LEU A 340 -1.87 -24.55 3.04
N LEU A 341 -1.02 -24.53 2.01
CA LEU A 341 -0.94 -23.41 1.06
C LEU A 341 -2.25 -23.26 0.28
N TYR A 342 -2.70 -24.34 -0.37
CA TYR A 342 -3.82 -24.34 -1.32
C TYR A 342 -5.19 -24.60 -0.67
N SER A 343 -5.26 -24.66 0.66
CA SER A 343 -6.54 -24.76 1.38
C SER A 343 -6.78 -23.55 2.28
N ARG A 344 -8.05 -23.33 2.61
CA ARG A 344 -8.46 -22.39 3.64
C ARG A 344 -8.06 -22.91 5.02
N THR A 345 -7.37 -22.09 5.80
CA THR A 345 -7.12 -22.40 7.21
C THR A 345 -8.26 -21.86 8.06
N LEU A 346 -8.82 -22.71 8.92
CA LEU A 346 -9.94 -22.38 9.80
C LEU A 346 -9.50 -22.38 11.26
N TRP A 347 -10.14 -21.52 12.06
CA TRP A 347 -9.98 -21.47 13.52
C TRP A 347 -11.33 -21.45 14.21
N ASP A 348 -11.40 -22.01 15.40
CA ASP A 348 -12.59 -21.97 16.25
C ASP A 348 -12.78 -20.61 16.91
N ILE A 349 -11.72 -19.80 16.99
CA ILE A 349 -11.81 -18.40 17.44
C ILE A 349 -12.35 -17.50 16.33
N SER A 350 -13.17 -16.53 16.72
CA SER A 350 -13.57 -15.43 15.84
C SER A 350 -12.58 -14.27 15.96
N PHE A 351 -12.02 -13.84 14.84
CA PHE A 351 -11.26 -12.62 14.67
C PHE A 351 -12.22 -11.41 14.50
N ALA A 352 -11.64 -10.23 14.36
CA ALA A 352 -12.41 -9.01 14.10
C ALA A 352 -13.39 -9.20 12.92
N ASN A 353 -14.55 -8.56 13.04
CA ASN A 353 -15.60 -8.55 12.02
C ASN A 353 -16.13 -9.96 11.62
N GLY A 354 -16.06 -10.92 12.55
CA GLY A 354 -16.57 -12.28 12.36
C GLY A 354 -15.71 -13.16 11.44
N VAL A 355 -14.51 -12.73 11.09
CA VAL A 355 -13.56 -13.55 10.33
C VAL A 355 -13.15 -14.77 11.17
N ARG A 356 -13.08 -15.95 10.56
CA ARG A 356 -12.67 -17.22 11.22
C ARG A 356 -11.66 -18.01 10.37
N SER A 357 -11.14 -17.40 9.31
CA SER A 357 -10.28 -18.13 8.38
C SER A 357 -9.26 -17.24 7.69
N ALA A 358 -8.17 -17.85 7.24
CA ALA A 358 -7.29 -17.30 6.21
C ALA A 358 -7.53 -18.00 4.88
N ALA A 359 -7.50 -17.24 3.80
CA ALA A 359 -7.79 -17.71 2.45
C ALA A 359 -6.69 -18.65 1.90
N ALA A 360 -7.04 -19.44 0.90
CA ALA A 360 -6.11 -20.30 0.15
C ALA A 360 -5.28 -19.46 -0.83
N TYR A 361 -4.06 -19.91 -1.12
CA TYR A 361 -3.32 -19.41 -2.27
C TYR A 361 -3.85 -19.97 -3.58
N LEU A 362 -3.53 -19.30 -4.68
CA LEU A 362 -3.87 -19.76 -6.02
C LEU A 362 -2.75 -20.65 -6.60
N PRO A 363 -3.05 -21.60 -7.47
CA PRO A 363 -2.03 -22.23 -8.32
C PRO A 363 -1.25 -21.19 -9.10
N GLY A 364 0.06 -21.38 -9.25
CA GLY A 364 0.95 -20.41 -9.88
C GLY A 364 1.40 -19.27 -8.95
N THR A 365 1.10 -19.33 -7.65
CA THR A 365 1.69 -18.41 -6.66
C THR A 365 3.22 -18.52 -6.68
N ALA A 366 3.90 -17.36 -6.68
CA ALA A 366 5.34 -17.23 -6.91
C ALA A 366 6.18 -17.49 -5.65
N PHE A 367 6.04 -18.67 -5.03
CA PHE A 367 6.78 -19.01 -3.81
C PHE A 367 8.29 -19.17 -4.03
N ALA A 368 8.71 -19.52 -5.25
CA ALA A 368 10.12 -19.73 -5.60
C ALA A 368 10.86 -18.42 -5.89
N THR A 369 10.17 -17.43 -6.44
CA THR A 369 10.78 -16.20 -6.99
C THR A 369 10.64 -14.99 -6.08
N SER A 370 9.92 -15.11 -4.96
CA SER A 370 9.64 -13.99 -4.08
C SER A 370 10.63 -13.89 -2.93
N VAL A 371 10.69 -12.69 -2.39
CA VAL A 371 11.48 -12.19 -1.26
C VAL A 371 12.16 -13.28 -0.40
N ASN A 372 13.46 -13.43 -0.54
CA ASN A 372 14.32 -14.31 0.28
C ASN A 372 13.83 -15.77 0.37
N SER A 373 13.36 -16.34 -0.73
CA SER A 373 12.64 -17.62 -0.80
C SER A 373 11.50 -17.71 0.24
N ALA A 374 10.29 -17.85 -0.20
CA ALA A 374 9.12 -17.86 0.71
C ALA A 374 9.27 -18.88 1.86
N PHE A 375 10.01 -19.96 1.64
CA PHE A 375 10.16 -21.10 2.56
C PHE A 375 11.53 -21.20 3.23
N GLY A 376 12.45 -20.27 2.93
CA GLY A 376 13.80 -20.21 3.51
C GLY A 376 14.79 -21.22 2.95
N SER A 377 16.00 -21.16 3.49
CA SER A 377 17.15 -21.98 3.04
C SER A 377 17.41 -23.21 3.91
N SER A 378 16.62 -23.44 4.98
CA SER A 378 16.86 -24.51 5.95
C SER A 378 15.59 -25.17 6.46
N PRO A 379 15.56 -26.50 6.62
CA PRO A 379 14.49 -27.21 7.31
C PRO A 379 14.49 -26.98 8.83
N GLU A 380 15.59 -26.49 9.38
CA GLU A 380 15.74 -26.27 10.81
C GLU A 380 15.09 -24.97 11.28
N TYR A 381 14.56 -24.99 12.50
CA TYR A 381 14.08 -23.77 13.15
C TYR A 381 15.24 -22.89 13.60
N SER A 382 15.11 -21.60 13.38
CA SER A 382 15.99 -20.58 13.92
C SER A 382 15.23 -19.25 14.00
N HIS A 383 15.85 -18.19 14.52
CA HIS A 383 15.27 -16.84 14.42
C HIS A 383 15.79 -16.07 13.18
N ASP A 384 16.68 -16.67 12.41
CA ASP A 384 17.24 -16.05 11.20
C ASP A 384 16.19 -16.01 10.07
N PHE A 385 15.95 -14.81 9.56
CA PHE A 385 14.93 -14.57 8.53
C PHE A 385 15.20 -15.35 7.23
N ALA A 386 16.46 -15.35 6.77
CA ALA A 386 16.81 -16.02 5.52
C ALA A 386 16.71 -17.55 5.63
N ARG A 387 17.04 -18.11 6.80
CA ARG A 387 16.87 -19.55 7.06
C ARG A 387 15.42 -19.96 7.17
N LEU A 388 14.58 -19.15 7.82
CA LEU A 388 13.15 -19.43 7.95
C LEU A 388 12.36 -19.15 6.66
N GLY A 389 12.78 -18.16 5.88
CA GLY A 389 12.02 -17.64 4.74
C GLY A 389 10.89 -16.71 5.14
N GLY A 390 10.44 -15.88 4.21
CA GLY A 390 9.49 -14.80 4.48
C GLY A 390 8.21 -15.24 5.17
N ILE A 391 7.62 -16.35 4.74
CA ILE A 391 6.37 -16.86 5.34
C ILE A 391 6.57 -17.23 6.82
N HIS A 392 7.51 -18.14 7.13
CA HIS A 392 7.66 -18.55 8.53
C HIS A 392 8.22 -17.43 9.40
N ALA A 393 9.23 -16.69 8.94
CA ALA A 393 9.85 -15.63 9.72
C ALA A 393 8.85 -14.55 10.14
N MET A 394 7.96 -14.14 9.24
CA MET A 394 6.93 -13.15 9.56
C MET A 394 5.90 -13.70 10.56
N GLY A 395 5.47 -14.96 10.38
CA GLY A 395 4.58 -15.63 11.33
C GLY A 395 5.23 -15.79 12.71
N ASP A 396 6.47 -16.21 12.76
CA ASP A 396 7.27 -16.38 13.97
C ASP A 396 7.43 -15.07 14.75
N ARG A 397 7.86 -13.99 14.07
CA ARG A 397 7.98 -12.64 14.65
C ARG A 397 6.66 -12.17 15.25
N PHE A 398 5.54 -12.35 14.50
CA PHE A 398 4.21 -11.98 14.97
C PHE A 398 3.84 -12.75 16.24
N ILE A 399 4.05 -14.06 16.27
CA ILE A 399 3.74 -14.89 17.43
C ILE A 399 4.58 -14.46 18.64
N ARG A 400 5.90 -14.30 18.47
CA ARG A 400 6.80 -13.88 19.56
C ARG A 400 6.45 -12.49 20.11
N GLY A 401 6.38 -11.49 19.24
CA GLY A 401 6.22 -10.09 19.66
C GLY A 401 4.80 -9.73 20.09
N VAL A 402 3.81 -10.15 19.32
CA VAL A 402 2.42 -9.69 19.52
C VAL A 402 1.60 -10.65 20.38
N ILE A 403 1.73 -11.97 20.18
CA ILE A 403 0.86 -12.95 20.85
C ILE A 403 1.48 -13.44 22.16
N LEU A 404 2.68 -14.00 22.10
CA LEU A 404 3.36 -14.55 23.29
C LEU A 404 3.96 -13.45 24.16
N ARG A 405 4.39 -12.35 23.56
CA ARG A 405 5.15 -11.26 24.20
C ARG A 405 6.43 -11.78 24.83
N ASP A 406 7.04 -12.75 24.19
CA ASP A 406 8.31 -13.37 24.51
C ASP A 406 9.16 -13.46 23.24
N LEU A 407 10.13 -12.58 23.12
CA LEU A 407 10.97 -12.43 21.93
C LEU A 407 11.91 -13.62 21.69
N ASN A 408 12.15 -14.42 22.73
CA ASN A 408 13.04 -15.59 22.68
C ASN A 408 12.30 -16.92 22.53
N ALA A 409 10.96 -16.89 22.49
CA ALA A 409 10.16 -18.11 22.41
C ALA A 409 10.47 -18.92 21.15
N ASN A 410 10.59 -20.25 21.32
CA ASN A 410 10.51 -21.18 20.21
C ASN A 410 9.05 -21.41 19.86
N THR A 411 8.60 -20.83 18.75
CA THR A 411 7.19 -20.83 18.38
C THR A 411 6.69 -22.15 17.80
N LEU A 412 7.56 -23.13 17.52
CA LEU A 412 7.14 -24.45 17.04
C LEU A 412 6.21 -25.17 18.02
N SER A 413 6.29 -24.86 19.31
CA SER A 413 5.40 -25.40 20.34
C SER A 413 4.03 -24.72 20.39
N PHE A 414 3.88 -23.52 19.76
CA PHE A 414 2.62 -22.79 19.74
C PHE A 414 1.66 -23.40 18.68
N ASP A 415 0.46 -23.72 19.09
CA ASP A 415 -0.63 -24.21 18.21
C ASP A 415 -1.71 -23.12 18.13
N SER A 416 -1.80 -22.44 17.00
CA SER A 416 -2.77 -21.38 16.79
C SER A 416 -4.22 -21.88 16.80
N LYS A 417 -4.46 -23.18 16.54
CA LYS A 417 -5.80 -23.79 16.59
C LYS A 417 -6.24 -24.11 18.01
N LYS A 418 -5.27 -24.29 18.92
CA LYS A 418 -5.49 -24.52 20.34
C LYS A 418 -4.73 -23.51 21.19
N PRO A 419 -5.03 -22.20 21.05
CA PRO A 419 -4.19 -21.13 21.62
C PRO A 419 -4.27 -21.03 23.15
N GLY A 420 -5.17 -21.73 23.81
CA GLY A 420 -5.31 -21.71 25.26
C GLY A 420 -5.46 -20.28 25.81
N ARG A 421 -4.61 -19.92 26.77
CA ARG A 421 -4.60 -18.59 27.41
C ARG A 421 -4.37 -17.43 26.43
N TYR A 422 -3.80 -17.68 25.27
CA TYR A 422 -3.52 -16.64 24.27
C TYR A 422 -4.71 -16.27 23.39
N GLY A 423 -5.82 -17.02 23.47
CA GLY A 423 -7.01 -16.75 22.66
C GLY A 423 -7.58 -15.34 22.83
N ALA A 424 -7.55 -14.81 24.05
CA ALA A 424 -7.98 -13.42 24.31
C ALA A 424 -7.04 -12.39 23.62
N ARG A 425 -5.72 -12.60 23.69
CA ARG A 425 -4.73 -11.73 23.04
C ARG A 425 -4.85 -11.76 21.52
N ILE A 426 -5.10 -12.92 20.92
CA ILE A 426 -5.33 -13.06 19.48
C ILE A 426 -6.54 -12.22 19.05
N ARG A 427 -7.66 -12.27 19.78
CA ARG A 427 -8.85 -11.44 19.48
C ARG A 427 -8.56 -9.95 19.63
N GLN A 428 -7.86 -9.56 20.69
CA GLN A 428 -7.45 -8.17 20.91
C GLN A 428 -6.53 -7.68 19.77
N ALA A 429 -5.52 -8.46 19.38
CA ALA A 429 -4.63 -8.13 18.28
C ALA A 429 -5.40 -7.99 16.96
N SER A 430 -6.37 -8.88 16.69
CA SER A 430 -7.21 -8.80 15.48
C SER A 430 -8.09 -7.54 15.47
N ALA A 431 -8.71 -7.20 16.58
CA ALA A 431 -9.50 -5.97 16.68
C ALA A 431 -8.65 -4.70 16.42
N LEU A 432 -7.38 -4.77 16.79
CA LEU A 432 -6.43 -3.66 16.63
C LEU A 432 -5.85 -3.57 15.21
N LEU A 433 -5.41 -4.71 14.65
CA LEU A 433 -4.56 -4.76 13.44
C LEU A 433 -5.33 -5.04 12.14
N ASP A 434 -6.49 -5.74 12.22
CA ASP A 434 -7.16 -6.18 11.01
C ASP A 434 -8.05 -5.09 10.40
N ALA A 435 -7.94 -4.93 9.08
CA ALA A 435 -8.78 -4.06 8.26
C ALA A 435 -9.85 -4.87 7.51
N THR A 436 -10.57 -5.73 8.23
CA THR A 436 -11.50 -6.71 7.65
C THR A 436 -12.97 -6.27 7.66
N ASN A 437 -13.28 -5.05 8.11
CA ASN A 437 -14.65 -4.55 8.11
C ASN A 437 -15.13 -4.24 6.68
N PRO A 438 -16.13 -4.96 6.13
CA PRO A 438 -16.68 -4.65 4.82
C PRO A 438 -17.63 -3.44 4.84
N ASP A 439 -17.96 -2.92 6.03
CA ASP A 439 -18.78 -1.73 6.15
C ASP A 439 -17.97 -0.46 5.99
N VAL A 440 -17.96 0.05 4.79
CA VAL A 440 -17.34 1.32 4.41
C VAL A 440 -18.38 2.40 4.09
N SER A 441 -19.59 2.26 4.67
CA SER A 441 -20.75 3.15 4.37
C SER A 441 -20.45 4.62 4.61
N ALA A 442 -19.72 4.96 5.67
CA ALA A 442 -19.35 6.36 5.96
C ALA A 442 -18.46 6.96 4.87
N PHE A 443 -17.50 6.20 4.35
CA PHE A 443 -16.64 6.62 3.25
C PHE A 443 -17.43 6.78 1.93
N LEU A 444 -18.32 5.82 1.62
CA LEU A 444 -19.17 5.87 0.43
C LEU A 444 -20.16 7.05 0.47
N ALA A 445 -20.72 7.35 1.65
CA ALA A 445 -21.71 8.39 1.83
C ALA A 445 -21.18 9.80 1.53
N ARG A 446 -19.88 10.03 1.78
CA ARG A 446 -19.22 11.31 1.43
C ARG A 446 -18.68 11.38 0.00
N GLY A 447 -18.93 10.33 -0.81
CA GLY A 447 -18.49 10.28 -2.21
C GLY A 447 -17.08 9.74 -2.42
N GLY A 448 -16.42 9.21 -1.38
CA GLY A 448 -15.07 8.67 -1.42
C GLY A 448 -14.90 7.59 -2.51
N LYS A 449 -13.69 7.52 -3.09
CA LYS A 449 -13.33 6.57 -4.16
C LYS A 449 -12.22 5.64 -3.70
N PHE A 450 -12.42 4.35 -3.90
CA PHE A 450 -11.51 3.31 -3.44
C PHE A 450 -11.13 2.34 -4.55
N ILE A 451 -9.84 2.21 -4.82
CA ILE A 451 -9.29 1.26 -5.80
C ILE A 451 -8.49 0.18 -5.05
N LEU A 452 -8.86 -1.07 -5.26
CA LEU A 452 -8.12 -2.26 -4.81
C LEU A 452 -7.41 -2.87 -6.01
N VAL A 453 -6.17 -3.30 -5.81
CA VAL A 453 -5.39 -4.04 -6.81
C VAL A 453 -4.69 -5.21 -6.14
N HIS A 454 -4.70 -6.40 -6.75
CA HIS A 454 -3.97 -7.55 -6.19
C HIS A 454 -3.38 -8.43 -7.29
N GLY A 455 -2.14 -8.83 -7.11
CA GLY A 455 -1.46 -9.79 -7.97
C GLY A 455 -1.92 -11.22 -7.72
N LEU A 456 -2.24 -11.98 -8.77
CA LEU A 456 -2.74 -13.35 -8.62
C LEU A 456 -1.65 -14.36 -8.23
N ALA A 457 -0.38 -13.99 -8.36
CA ALA A 457 0.77 -14.81 -7.97
C ALA A 457 1.41 -14.40 -6.63
N ASP A 458 0.75 -13.55 -5.84
CA ASP A 458 1.29 -13.02 -4.58
C ASP A 458 1.49 -14.12 -3.53
N PRO A 459 2.73 -14.36 -3.06
CA PRO A 459 3.03 -15.40 -2.07
C PRO A 459 2.90 -14.92 -0.62
N LEU A 460 2.68 -13.62 -0.37
CA LEU A 460 2.49 -13.08 0.96
C LEU A 460 0.98 -12.95 1.26
N PRO A 461 0.27 -11.82 1.11
CA PRO A 461 -1.17 -11.87 1.25
C PRO A 461 -1.80 -12.57 0.03
N ALA A 462 -2.61 -13.59 0.26
CA ALA A 462 -3.28 -14.29 -0.83
C ALA A 462 -4.31 -13.38 -1.53
N ALA A 463 -4.26 -13.29 -2.86
CA ALA A 463 -5.20 -12.50 -3.67
C ALA A 463 -6.67 -12.91 -3.43
N THR A 464 -6.90 -14.17 -3.11
CA THR A 464 -8.21 -14.72 -2.74
C THR A 464 -8.80 -14.04 -1.50
N ALA A 465 -7.97 -13.60 -0.53
CA ALA A 465 -8.44 -12.85 0.64
C ALA A 465 -9.06 -11.50 0.23
N THR A 466 -8.39 -10.75 -0.65
CA THR A 466 -8.92 -9.48 -1.16
C THR A 466 -10.17 -9.68 -2.00
N ALA A 467 -10.23 -10.77 -2.80
CA ALA A 467 -11.43 -11.11 -3.54
C ALA A 467 -12.62 -11.46 -2.61
N GLU A 468 -12.38 -12.14 -1.49
CA GLU A 468 -13.40 -12.43 -0.48
C GLU A 468 -13.89 -11.18 0.24
N TYR A 469 -12.99 -10.27 0.59
CA TYR A 469 -13.34 -8.97 1.16
C TYR A 469 -14.18 -8.13 0.18
N TYR A 470 -13.78 -8.04 -1.09
CA TYR A 470 -14.57 -7.37 -2.12
C TYR A 470 -15.97 -7.99 -2.27
N LYS A 471 -16.07 -9.33 -2.30
CA LYS A 471 -17.37 -10.04 -2.32
C LYS A 471 -18.21 -9.74 -1.08
N ALA A 472 -17.59 -9.57 0.10
CA ALA A 472 -18.30 -9.18 1.32
C ALA A 472 -18.89 -7.76 1.19
N MET A 473 -18.15 -6.81 0.61
CA MET A 473 -18.68 -5.49 0.28
C MET A 473 -19.83 -5.58 -0.74
N VAL A 474 -19.70 -6.41 -1.77
CA VAL A 474 -20.78 -6.62 -2.77
C VAL A 474 -22.05 -7.16 -2.09
N ARG A 475 -21.92 -8.14 -1.20
CA ARG A 475 -23.07 -8.67 -0.43
C ARG A 475 -23.74 -7.60 0.43
N LYS A 476 -22.96 -6.68 1.01
CA LYS A 476 -23.47 -5.63 1.88
C LYS A 476 -24.14 -4.49 1.12
N PHE A 477 -23.55 -4.03 0.04
CA PHE A 477 -23.97 -2.81 -0.66
C PHE A 477 -24.72 -3.06 -1.99
N GLY A 478 -24.60 -4.23 -2.57
CA GLY A 478 -24.97 -4.53 -3.94
C GLY A 478 -23.94 -4.01 -4.95
N GLN A 479 -23.76 -4.73 -6.05
CA GLN A 479 -22.73 -4.43 -7.06
C GLN A 479 -22.90 -3.03 -7.68
N ALA A 480 -24.14 -2.65 -8.03
CA ALA A 480 -24.43 -1.37 -8.68
C ALA A 480 -24.07 -0.17 -7.81
N LYS A 481 -24.38 -0.23 -6.50
CA LYS A 481 -24.02 0.83 -5.55
C LYS A 481 -22.52 0.87 -5.33
N LEU A 482 -21.88 -0.30 -5.15
CA LEU A 482 -20.45 -0.38 -4.91
C LEU A 482 -19.64 0.15 -6.09
N ASN A 483 -20.09 -0.11 -7.33
CA ASN A 483 -19.42 0.35 -8.55
C ASN A 483 -19.36 1.88 -8.68
N LYS A 484 -20.14 2.65 -7.93
CA LYS A 484 -20.07 4.12 -7.92
C LYS A 484 -18.84 4.64 -7.15
N SER A 485 -18.23 3.80 -6.32
CA SER A 485 -17.16 4.23 -5.40
C SER A 485 -16.01 3.24 -5.25
N VAL A 486 -16.14 1.98 -5.67
CA VAL A 486 -15.10 0.97 -5.49
C VAL A 486 -14.79 0.27 -6.82
N ARG A 487 -13.49 0.07 -7.10
CA ARG A 487 -12.97 -0.80 -8.16
C ARG A 487 -12.01 -1.81 -7.56
N PHE A 488 -12.05 -3.02 -8.11
CA PHE A 488 -11.07 -4.06 -7.79
C PHE A 488 -10.49 -4.62 -9.09
N TYR A 489 -9.16 -4.62 -9.18
CA TYR A 489 -8.41 -5.16 -10.29
C TYR A 489 -7.53 -6.31 -9.84
N THR A 490 -7.37 -7.32 -10.68
CA THR A 490 -6.43 -8.42 -10.47
C THR A 490 -5.39 -8.46 -11.59
N ILE A 491 -4.14 -8.80 -11.25
CA ILE A 491 -3.02 -8.82 -12.19
C ILE A 491 -2.47 -10.25 -12.29
N PRO A 492 -2.69 -10.95 -13.40
CA PRO A 492 -2.10 -12.28 -13.61
C PRO A 492 -0.57 -12.26 -13.53
N GLY A 493 0.03 -13.26 -12.87
CA GLY A 493 1.48 -13.41 -12.75
C GLY A 493 2.19 -12.37 -11.90
N TYR A 494 1.48 -11.36 -11.38
CA TYR A 494 2.07 -10.37 -10.49
C TYR A 494 2.17 -10.93 -9.08
N ALA A 495 3.39 -10.93 -8.53
CA ALA A 495 3.70 -11.36 -7.17
C ALA A 495 3.57 -10.20 -6.16
N HIS A 496 4.29 -10.26 -5.05
CA HIS A 496 4.28 -9.21 -4.03
C HIS A 496 5.23 -8.06 -4.38
N GLY A 497 4.75 -7.12 -5.20
CA GLY A 497 5.56 -6.01 -5.70
C GLY A 497 6.57 -6.40 -6.79
N GLY A 498 6.28 -7.44 -7.56
CA GLY A 498 7.11 -7.88 -8.66
C GLY A 498 6.47 -8.97 -9.51
N GLY A 499 7.02 -9.20 -10.68
CA GLY A 499 6.53 -10.20 -11.64
C GLY A 499 6.83 -9.79 -13.08
N PRO A 500 6.18 -10.43 -14.07
CA PRO A 500 6.41 -10.13 -15.49
C PRO A 500 6.06 -8.70 -15.90
N PHE A 501 5.38 -7.95 -15.02
CA PHE A 501 4.95 -6.57 -15.25
C PHE A 501 5.66 -5.59 -14.34
N ASP A 502 6.54 -6.05 -13.47
CA ASP A 502 7.22 -5.17 -12.56
C ASP A 502 8.44 -5.76 -11.88
N VAL A 503 9.07 -4.93 -11.09
CA VAL A 503 10.33 -5.06 -10.40
C VAL A 503 10.27 -6.15 -9.34
N THR A 504 11.25 -7.00 -9.34
CA THR A 504 11.51 -7.92 -8.25
C THR A 504 11.90 -7.15 -6.98
N PHE A 505 11.28 -7.47 -5.84
CA PHE A 505 11.79 -7.08 -4.53
C PHE A 505 13.15 -7.75 -4.27
N GLY A 506 14.19 -7.17 -4.80
CA GLY A 506 15.54 -7.37 -4.33
C GLY A 506 15.92 -6.10 -3.59
N GLY A 507 16.72 -6.15 -2.56
CA GLY A 507 17.14 -4.97 -1.79
C GLY A 507 17.61 -3.79 -2.67
N PRO A 508 18.04 -2.66 -2.09
CA PRO A 508 18.32 -1.41 -2.81
C PRO A 508 19.18 -1.53 -4.06
N ALA A 509 20.04 -2.55 -4.15
CA ALA A 509 20.86 -2.83 -5.33
C ALA A 509 20.05 -3.39 -6.51
N ALA A 510 19.09 -4.30 -6.27
CA ALA A 510 18.27 -4.88 -7.34
C ALA A 510 17.32 -3.86 -7.98
N PHE A 511 16.98 -2.79 -7.26
CA PHE A 511 16.19 -1.68 -7.82
C PHE A 511 17.02 -0.75 -8.72
N ARG A 512 18.33 -0.61 -8.47
CA ARG A 512 19.21 0.26 -9.26
C ARG A 512 19.58 -0.33 -10.60
N ASP A 513 19.68 -1.65 -10.68
CA ASP A 513 20.29 -2.34 -11.81
C ASP A 513 19.28 -2.97 -12.78
N ASN A 514 17.96 -2.82 -12.51
CA ASN A 514 16.93 -3.30 -13.42
C ASN A 514 16.41 -2.16 -14.31
N PRO A 515 16.85 -2.07 -15.57
CA PRO A 515 16.41 -1.02 -16.50
C PRO A 515 14.90 -1.08 -16.81
N ASN A 516 14.24 -2.22 -16.54
CA ASN A 516 12.79 -2.39 -16.72
C ASN A 516 11.99 -1.88 -15.52
N ALA A 517 12.64 -1.67 -14.36
CA ALA A 517 12.03 -1.13 -13.16
C ALA A 517 11.51 0.31 -13.32
N ALA A 518 12.13 1.06 -14.22
CA ALA A 518 11.82 2.48 -14.41
C ALA A 518 10.62 2.75 -15.32
N ILE A 519 10.05 1.75 -15.98
CA ILE A 519 9.10 1.95 -17.10
C ILE A 519 7.76 1.23 -16.85
N GLY A 520 7.67 0.39 -15.84
CA GLY A 520 6.42 -0.29 -15.50
C GLY A 520 5.45 0.65 -14.79
N GLY A 521 4.20 0.70 -15.21
CA GLY A 521 3.21 1.53 -14.57
C GLY A 521 1.80 0.99 -14.73
N ILE A 522 1.07 1.14 -13.64
CA ILE A 522 -0.37 0.98 -13.64
C ILE A 522 -0.92 2.37 -13.32
N PRO A 523 -1.70 3.02 -14.20
CA PRO A 523 -2.13 4.41 -14.05
C PRO A 523 -3.26 4.54 -12.99
N ILE A 524 -3.01 4.07 -11.77
CA ILE A 524 -4.00 4.03 -10.70
C ILE A 524 -4.28 5.43 -10.16
N LEU A 525 -3.23 6.24 -9.93
CA LEU A 525 -3.43 7.59 -9.42
C LEU A 525 -4.18 8.45 -10.43
N ASP A 526 -3.80 8.39 -11.73
CA ASP A 526 -4.50 9.14 -12.77
C ASP A 526 -5.98 8.77 -12.84
N ALA A 527 -6.27 7.47 -12.76
CA ALA A 527 -7.63 6.95 -12.75
C ALA A 527 -8.41 7.37 -11.49
N LEU A 528 -7.75 7.37 -10.33
CA LEU A 528 -8.36 7.78 -9.06
C LEU A 528 -8.63 9.29 -9.01
N GLU A 529 -7.66 10.12 -9.43
CA GLU A 529 -7.84 11.58 -9.54
C GLU A 529 -9.02 11.92 -10.43
N ASN A 530 -9.06 11.36 -11.64
CA ASN A 530 -10.16 11.59 -12.58
C ASN A 530 -11.52 11.15 -11.99
N TRP A 531 -11.53 10.08 -11.21
CA TRP A 531 -12.76 9.61 -10.57
C TRP A 531 -13.22 10.52 -9.42
N VAL A 532 -12.28 10.95 -8.56
CA VAL A 532 -12.58 11.85 -7.43
C VAL A 532 -13.01 13.23 -7.91
N GLU A 533 -12.29 13.78 -8.90
CA GLU A 533 -12.38 15.19 -9.26
C GLU A 533 -13.41 15.42 -10.39
N ASN A 534 -13.52 14.49 -11.34
CA ASN A 534 -14.37 14.63 -12.51
C ASN A 534 -15.54 13.63 -12.53
N GLY A 535 -15.62 12.73 -11.53
CA GLY A 535 -16.68 11.71 -11.45
C GLY A 535 -16.57 10.59 -12.48
N VAL A 536 -15.48 10.52 -13.25
CA VAL A 536 -15.28 9.53 -14.30
C VAL A 536 -14.75 8.22 -13.69
N ALA A 537 -15.65 7.26 -13.53
CA ALA A 537 -15.28 5.95 -12.96
C ALA A 537 -14.33 5.19 -13.91
N PRO A 538 -13.21 4.66 -13.42
CA PRO A 538 -12.28 3.93 -14.28
C PRO A 538 -12.90 2.62 -14.79
N GLY A 539 -12.68 2.37 -16.09
CA GLY A 539 -12.94 1.10 -16.74
C GLY A 539 -11.79 0.11 -16.57
N HIS A 540 -11.58 -0.76 -17.56
CA HIS A 540 -10.38 -1.57 -17.65
C HIS A 540 -9.18 -0.66 -17.87
N LEU A 541 -8.08 -0.93 -17.16
CA LEU A 541 -6.83 -0.21 -17.30
C LEU A 541 -5.82 -1.07 -18.10
N VAL A 542 -4.63 -0.57 -18.28
CA VAL A 542 -3.52 -1.32 -18.91
C VAL A 542 -2.32 -1.27 -17.98
N ALA A 543 -1.83 -2.44 -17.60
CA ALA A 543 -0.51 -2.59 -17.00
C ALA A 543 0.54 -2.65 -18.11
N SER A 544 1.66 -1.96 -17.94
CA SER A 544 2.73 -1.92 -18.96
C SER A 544 4.11 -2.01 -18.34
N THR A 545 5.00 -2.68 -19.08
CA THR A 545 6.45 -2.64 -18.90
C THR A 545 7.10 -2.09 -20.19
N ALA A 546 8.42 -2.04 -20.26
CA ALA A 546 9.13 -1.65 -21.47
C ALA A 546 8.74 -2.51 -22.70
N THR A 547 8.46 -3.79 -22.49
CA THR A 547 8.26 -4.77 -23.57
C THR A 547 6.85 -5.35 -23.62
N ARG A 548 6.13 -5.39 -22.51
CA ARG A 548 4.85 -6.09 -22.40
C ARG A 548 3.75 -5.18 -21.87
N THR A 549 2.54 -5.34 -22.41
CA THR A 549 1.32 -4.71 -21.90
C THR A 549 0.23 -5.75 -21.67
N ARG A 550 -0.64 -5.53 -20.66
CA ARG A 550 -1.77 -6.43 -20.37
C ARG A 550 -2.98 -5.64 -19.92
N PRO A 551 -4.22 -6.02 -20.33
CA PRO A 551 -5.40 -5.39 -19.75
C PRO A 551 -5.49 -5.70 -18.26
N LEU A 552 -5.74 -4.66 -17.49
CA LEU A 552 -6.08 -4.75 -16.07
C LEU A 552 -7.61 -4.82 -15.99
N CYS A 553 -8.12 -6.03 -15.90
CA CYS A 553 -9.56 -6.27 -15.93
C CYS A 553 -10.20 -5.98 -14.56
N ILE A 554 -11.38 -5.34 -14.58
CA ILE A 554 -12.17 -5.18 -13.35
C ILE A 554 -12.62 -6.57 -12.88
N TYR A 555 -12.30 -6.93 -11.65
CA TYR A 555 -12.76 -8.19 -11.05
C TYR A 555 -14.30 -8.29 -11.08
N PRO A 556 -14.89 -9.43 -11.48
CA PRO A 556 -14.31 -10.76 -11.61
C PRO A 556 -13.80 -11.14 -13.01
N THR A 557 -13.76 -10.21 -13.97
CA THR A 557 -13.26 -10.50 -15.31
C THR A 557 -11.74 -10.66 -15.33
N TRP A 558 -11.20 -11.34 -16.34
CA TRP A 558 -9.80 -11.68 -16.51
C TRP A 558 -9.36 -11.52 -17.97
N PRO A 559 -8.06 -11.29 -18.26
CA PRO A 559 -7.57 -11.16 -19.64
C PRO A 559 -7.66 -12.50 -20.38
N LYS A 560 -8.48 -12.56 -21.42
CA LYS A 560 -8.61 -13.70 -22.33
C LYS A 560 -7.95 -13.34 -23.66
N TYR A 561 -7.08 -14.22 -24.15
CA TYR A 561 -6.47 -14.05 -25.46
C TYR A 561 -7.50 -14.21 -26.58
N LYS A 562 -7.46 -13.34 -27.59
CA LYS A 562 -8.39 -13.31 -28.72
C LYS A 562 -8.08 -14.35 -29.82
N GLY A 563 -6.97 -15.09 -29.67
CA GLY A 563 -6.50 -16.06 -30.65
C GLY A 563 -5.67 -15.45 -31.78
N ALA A 564 -5.38 -14.14 -31.77
CA ALA A 564 -4.58 -13.45 -32.76
C ALA A 564 -3.83 -12.26 -32.16
N GLY A 565 -2.69 -11.89 -32.74
CA GLY A 565 -1.82 -10.79 -32.31
C GLY A 565 -0.73 -11.24 -31.34
N SER A 566 0.17 -10.30 -30.96
CA SER A 566 1.28 -10.58 -30.05
C SER A 566 0.76 -10.82 -28.63
N LEU A 567 1.28 -11.86 -27.98
CA LEU A 567 1.05 -12.16 -26.56
C LEU A 567 1.61 -11.08 -25.62
N ASP A 568 2.43 -10.16 -26.11
CA ASP A 568 2.97 -9.05 -25.34
C ASP A 568 2.17 -7.75 -25.47
N LYS A 569 1.05 -7.77 -26.17
CA LYS A 569 0.23 -6.57 -26.39
C LYS A 569 -1.16 -6.71 -25.78
N ALA A 570 -1.55 -5.75 -24.97
CA ALA A 570 -2.88 -5.70 -24.36
C ALA A 570 -4.03 -5.77 -25.40
N ALA A 571 -3.82 -5.21 -26.58
CA ALA A 571 -4.79 -5.24 -27.68
C ALA A 571 -5.15 -6.65 -28.16
N SER A 572 -4.29 -7.66 -27.92
CA SER A 572 -4.52 -9.07 -28.25
C SER A 572 -5.42 -9.80 -27.26
N PHE A 573 -5.85 -9.12 -26.21
CA PHE A 573 -6.70 -9.67 -25.13
C PHE A 573 -8.01 -8.91 -25.00
N GLU A 574 -8.99 -9.55 -24.41
CA GLU A 574 -10.25 -8.97 -23.95
C GLU A 574 -10.50 -9.34 -22.49
N CYS A 575 -11.28 -8.55 -21.75
CA CYS A 575 -11.69 -8.91 -20.41
C CYS A 575 -12.92 -9.80 -20.45
N ALA A 576 -12.78 -11.08 -20.11
CA ALA A 576 -13.83 -12.11 -20.11
C ALA A 576 -14.27 -12.49 -18.68
N ASN A 577 -15.46 -13.14 -18.57
CA ASN A 577 -15.99 -13.70 -17.32
C ASN A 577 -15.73 -15.22 -17.24
#